data_30798cf33c05f2f21d8d417e0c1d2f7d
#
_entry.id   30798cf33c05f2f21d8d417e0c1d2f7d
#
_cell.length_a   1.000
_cell.length_b   1.000
_cell.length_c   1.000
_cell.angle_alpha   90.00
_cell.angle_beta   90.00
_cell.angle_gamma   90.00
#
_symmetry.space_group_name_H-M   'P 1'
#
loop_
_entity.id
_entity.type
_entity.pdbx_description
1 polymer ?
#
loop_
_entity_poly.entity_id
_entity_poly.type
_entity_poly.pdbx_seq_one_letter_code
_entity_poly.pdbx_strand_id
1 'polypeptide(L)'
;LAGLGWAAALLHLWNHALAKAALFLGFGAVAQGAGSRSLDALGGLLRRWRLVGSVLVIGAAAIAAVPGLNVFASEWLLFRGLLGGMMALHGVAQVALLGAVGALAFSGGIAIACFARLVGIGLLGTPRSASAAGAPPPGWAMGGPVLLLGAACVFVAAAPSGVVRALAAAVGIVAPAADIATASSALRPIAMLLPAVAAAMALLAVLRRAMGRGAPVRRAMTWACGYAAPTAAMQYTSTSFGDPLTRVLHPVLRTEARVELATPAGAPPGARTLVRRWTSVTPDRLL
;
A
#
# COMPACT_ATOMS: atom_id res chain seq x y z
N LEU A 1 13.70 6.63 -26.68
CA LEU A 1 12.43 6.39 -25.96
C LEU A 1 12.27 4.91 -25.60
N ALA A 2 12.49 3.95 -26.51
CA ALA A 2 12.36 2.52 -26.23
C ALA A 2 13.26 2.08 -25.09
N GLY A 3 14.52 2.51 -25.04
CA GLY A 3 15.44 2.20 -23.95
C GLY A 3 14.98 2.72 -22.59
N LEU A 4 14.42 3.93 -22.55
CA LEU A 4 13.83 4.49 -21.33
C LEU A 4 12.64 3.63 -20.85
N GLY A 5 11.77 3.20 -21.79
CA GLY A 5 10.63 2.33 -21.49
C GLY A 5 11.06 0.98 -20.89
N TRP A 6 12.07 0.32 -21.48
CA TRP A 6 12.60 -0.94 -20.98
C TRP A 6 13.30 -0.80 -19.62
N ALA A 7 14.10 0.27 -19.44
CA ALA A 7 14.71 0.56 -18.15
C ALA A 7 13.65 0.79 -17.06
N ALA A 8 12.59 1.53 -17.38
CA ALA A 8 11.47 1.78 -16.48
C ALA A 8 10.72 0.49 -16.14
N ALA A 9 10.42 -0.36 -17.14
CA ALA A 9 9.71 -1.62 -16.95
C ALA A 9 10.49 -2.59 -16.07
N LEU A 10 11.79 -2.79 -16.31
CA LEU A 10 12.63 -3.68 -15.51
C LEU A 10 12.82 -3.14 -14.09
N LEU A 11 13.02 -1.83 -13.91
CA LEU A 11 13.07 -1.21 -12.59
C LEU A 11 11.75 -1.39 -11.86
N HIS A 12 10.62 -1.24 -12.56
CA HIS A 12 9.30 -1.41 -11.95
C HIS A 12 9.06 -2.86 -11.53
N LEU A 13 9.40 -3.82 -12.38
CA LEU A 13 9.33 -5.24 -12.06
C LEU A 13 10.12 -5.56 -10.79
N TRP A 14 11.36 -5.07 -10.70
CA TRP A 14 12.23 -5.25 -9.54
C TRP A 14 11.63 -4.63 -8.27
N ASN A 15 11.23 -3.36 -8.34
CA ASN A 15 10.64 -2.63 -7.22
C ASN A 15 9.33 -3.25 -6.74
N HIS A 16 8.48 -3.65 -7.68
CA HIS A 16 7.21 -4.30 -7.41
C HIS A 16 7.42 -5.66 -6.71
N ALA A 17 8.38 -6.46 -7.20
CA ALA A 17 8.70 -7.75 -6.60
C ALA A 17 9.16 -7.60 -5.14
N LEU A 18 10.06 -6.65 -4.84
CA LEU A 18 10.52 -6.38 -3.48
C LEU A 18 9.37 -5.96 -2.55
N ALA A 19 8.58 -4.98 -2.96
CA ALA A 19 7.48 -4.47 -2.15
C ALA A 19 6.38 -5.53 -1.94
N LYS A 20 6.02 -6.26 -2.99
CA LYS A 20 5.05 -7.37 -2.91
C LYS A 20 5.54 -8.49 -2.00
N ALA A 21 6.77 -8.94 -2.15
CA ALA A 21 7.33 -10.00 -1.31
C ALA A 21 7.32 -9.61 0.17
N ALA A 22 7.73 -8.36 0.51
CA ALA A 22 7.66 -7.84 1.87
C ALA A 22 6.24 -7.86 2.44
N LEU A 23 5.27 -7.41 1.64
CA LEU A 23 3.86 -7.36 2.04
C LEU A 23 3.25 -8.75 2.19
N PHE A 24 3.47 -9.67 1.22
CA PHE A 24 2.93 -11.03 1.30
C PHE A 24 3.49 -11.79 2.50
N LEU A 25 4.80 -11.77 2.72
CA LEU A 25 5.41 -12.42 3.87
C LEU A 25 4.95 -11.79 5.19
N GLY A 26 4.90 -10.46 5.24
CA GLY A 26 4.51 -9.75 6.46
C GLY A 26 3.04 -9.92 6.81
N PHE A 27 2.11 -9.84 5.84
CA PHE A 27 0.69 -10.12 6.10
C PHE A 27 0.43 -11.62 6.24
N GLY A 28 1.27 -12.50 5.69
CA GLY A 28 1.30 -13.93 6.02
C GLY A 28 1.60 -14.14 7.50
N ALA A 29 2.60 -13.43 8.04
CA ALA A 29 2.90 -13.44 9.47
C ALA A 29 1.73 -12.91 10.32
N VAL A 30 1.06 -11.84 9.85
CA VAL A 30 -0.15 -11.30 10.52
C VAL A 30 -1.25 -12.35 10.56
N ALA A 31 -1.54 -13.01 9.44
CA ALA A 31 -2.58 -14.04 9.36
C ALA A 31 -2.28 -15.23 10.29
N GLN A 32 -1.01 -15.64 10.36
CA GLN A 32 -0.58 -16.73 11.25
C GLN A 32 -0.65 -16.32 12.72
N GLY A 33 -0.10 -15.15 13.07
CA GLY A 33 -0.04 -14.69 14.47
C GLY A 33 -1.41 -14.35 15.04
N ALA A 34 -2.31 -13.77 14.24
CA ALA A 34 -3.67 -13.41 14.65
C ALA A 34 -4.70 -14.53 14.41
N GLY A 35 -4.33 -15.63 13.74
CA GLY A 35 -5.25 -16.74 13.43
C GLY A 35 -6.40 -16.34 12.49
N SER A 36 -6.28 -15.21 11.78
CA SER A 36 -7.35 -14.73 10.90
C SER A 36 -6.78 -13.96 9.70
N ARG A 37 -7.43 -14.11 8.55
CA ARG A 37 -7.19 -13.32 7.33
C ARG A 37 -8.20 -12.19 7.15
N SER A 38 -9.24 -12.13 7.98
CA SER A 38 -10.25 -11.07 7.91
C SER A 38 -9.72 -9.79 8.52
N LEU A 39 -9.71 -8.70 7.76
CA LEU A 39 -9.30 -7.39 8.25
C LEU A 39 -10.18 -6.92 9.41
N ASP A 40 -11.46 -7.29 9.43
CA ASP A 40 -12.39 -6.93 10.48
C ASP A 40 -12.17 -7.70 11.80
N ALA A 41 -11.31 -8.72 11.79
CA ALA A 41 -10.85 -9.41 12.99
C ALA A 41 -9.48 -8.91 13.49
N LEU A 42 -8.76 -8.12 12.69
CA LEU A 42 -7.43 -7.59 13.00
C LEU A 42 -7.50 -6.24 13.73
N GLY A 43 -6.43 -5.49 13.73
CA GLY A 43 -6.29 -4.14 14.28
C GLY A 43 -5.26 -4.05 15.41
N GLY A 44 -4.70 -2.87 15.60
CA GLY A 44 -3.77 -2.56 16.68
C GLY A 44 -2.40 -3.23 16.62
N LEU A 45 -2.10 -3.98 15.57
CA LEU A 45 -0.89 -4.80 15.45
C LEU A 45 0.38 -3.94 15.36
N LEU A 46 0.34 -2.75 14.77
CA LEU A 46 1.51 -1.87 14.64
C LEU A 46 2.15 -1.52 16.00
N ARG A 47 1.34 -1.40 17.05
CA ARG A 47 1.85 -1.08 18.41
C ARG A 47 2.66 -2.23 19.00
N ARG A 48 2.34 -3.46 18.64
CA ARG A 48 2.99 -4.68 19.15
C ARG A 48 4.14 -5.12 18.24
N TRP A 49 3.97 -5.01 16.95
CA TRP A 49 4.92 -5.47 15.92
C TRP A 49 5.66 -4.26 15.31
N ARG A 50 6.30 -3.45 16.15
CA ARG A 50 6.87 -2.16 15.73
C ARG A 50 7.77 -2.27 14.49
N LEU A 51 8.71 -3.21 14.47
CA LEU A 51 9.64 -3.35 13.34
C LEU A 51 8.94 -3.89 12.09
N VAL A 52 8.37 -5.07 12.17
CA VAL A 52 7.67 -5.69 11.02
C VAL A 52 6.48 -4.85 10.59
N GLY A 53 5.70 -4.32 11.53
CA GLY A 53 4.58 -3.44 11.23
C GLY A 53 5.01 -2.15 10.51
N SER A 54 6.15 -1.55 10.89
CA SER A 54 6.69 -0.39 10.16
C SER A 54 7.10 -0.74 8.74
N VAL A 55 7.70 -1.92 8.53
CA VAL A 55 8.01 -2.39 7.17
C VAL A 55 6.74 -2.61 6.35
N LEU A 56 5.68 -3.14 6.96
CA LEU A 56 4.39 -3.30 6.27
C LEU A 56 3.77 -1.95 5.86
N VAL A 57 3.89 -0.93 6.72
CA VAL A 57 3.45 0.44 6.38
C VAL A 57 4.29 1.03 5.25
N ILE A 58 5.63 0.88 5.32
CA ILE A 58 6.55 1.35 4.27
C ILE A 58 6.30 0.59 2.97
N GLY A 59 6.14 -0.73 3.01
CA GLY A 59 5.84 -1.56 1.83
C GLY A 59 4.50 -1.20 1.19
N ALA A 60 3.47 -0.94 2.00
CA ALA A 60 2.16 -0.49 1.53
C ALA A 60 2.25 0.90 0.87
N ALA A 61 2.99 1.83 1.47
CA ALA A 61 3.26 3.15 0.88
C ALA A 61 4.11 3.03 -0.40
N ALA A 62 5.08 2.11 -0.42
CA ALA A 62 5.92 1.86 -1.58
C ALA A 62 5.11 1.36 -2.78
N ILE A 63 4.27 0.32 -2.57
CA ILE A 63 3.45 -0.25 -3.66
C ILE A 63 2.35 0.71 -4.13
N ALA A 64 1.93 1.64 -3.28
CA ALA A 64 1.03 2.74 -3.62
C ALA A 64 1.77 3.94 -4.27
N ALA A 65 3.03 3.75 -4.64
CA ALA A 65 3.89 4.73 -5.29
C ALA A 65 3.96 6.09 -4.57
N VAL A 66 4.02 6.06 -3.23
CA VAL A 66 4.20 7.30 -2.47
C VAL A 66 5.55 7.94 -2.82
N PRO A 67 5.59 9.26 -3.13
CA PRO A 67 6.81 9.96 -3.49
C PRO A 67 7.95 9.75 -2.48
N GLY A 68 9.15 9.47 -3.00
CA GLY A 68 10.32 9.17 -2.19
C GLY A 68 10.55 7.68 -1.92
N LEU A 69 9.62 6.78 -2.32
CA LEU A 69 9.80 5.33 -2.20
C LEU A 69 10.15 4.68 -3.55
N ASN A 70 10.62 3.42 -3.50
CA ASN A 70 11.22 2.75 -4.66
C ASN A 70 10.27 2.58 -5.85
N VAL A 71 9.00 2.20 -5.62
CA VAL A 71 8.03 2.00 -6.72
C VAL A 71 7.72 3.33 -7.42
N PHE A 72 7.64 4.45 -6.67
CA PHE A 72 7.49 5.78 -7.26
C PHE A 72 8.59 6.11 -8.28
N ALA A 73 9.85 5.76 -7.97
CA ALA A 73 10.97 6.01 -8.89
C ALA A 73 10.78 5.32 -10.23
N SER A 74 10.28 4.09 -10.24
CA SER A 74 10.01 3.34 -11.47
C SER A 74 8.75 3.84 -12.20
N GLU A 75 7.68 4.19 -11.48
CA GLU A 75 6.49 4.80 -12.09
C GLU A 75 6.80 6.15 -12.70
N TRP A 76 7.63 6.96 -12.06
CA TRP A 76 8.12 8.20 -12.62
C TRP A 76 8.78 8.01 -13.99
N LEU A 77 9.67 7.01 -14.12
CA LEU A 77 10.29 6.68 -15.41
C LEU A 77 9.27 6.18 -16.43
N LEU A 78 8.30 5.36 -16.01
CA LEU A 78 7.22 4.88 -16.86
C LEU A 78 6.39 6.05 -17.41
N PHE A 79 5.95 6.97 -16.54
CA PHE A 79 5.22 8.16 -16.97
C PHE A 79 6.05 9.03 -17.92
N ARG A 80 7.33 9.24 -17.63
CA ARG A 80 8.23 9.98 -18.54
C ARG A 80 8.36 9.30 -19.90
N GLY A 81 8.49 7.98 -19.93
CA GLY A 81 8.56 7.21 -21.18
C GLY A 81 7.27 7.27 -21.98
N LEU A 82 6.12 7.10 -21.33
CA LEU A 82 4.80 7.16 -21.95
C LEU A 82 4.49 8.56 -22.48
N LEU A 83 4.70 9.61 -21.69
CA LEU A 83 4.46 10.98 -22.09
C LEU A 83 5.42 11.42 -23.22
N GLY A 84 6.70 11.05 -23.14
CA GLY A 84 7.66 11.31 -24.23
C GLY A 84 7.28 10.57 -25.50
N GLY A 85 6.78 9.34 -25.41
CA GLY A 85 6.24 8.60 -26.55
C GLY A 85 5.02 9.27 -27.19
N MET A 86 4.10 9.77 -26.37
CA MET A 86 2.92 10.51 -26.86
C MET A 86 3.28 11.77 -27.62
N MET A 87 4.37 12.45 -27.25
CA MET A 87 4.84 13.65 -27.96
C MET A 87 5.56 13.31 -29.26
N ALA A 88 6.10 12.10 -29.38
CA ALA A 88 6.89 11.67 -30.54
C ALA A 88 6.12 10.86 -31.59
N LEU A 89 4.99 10.25 -31.18
CA LEU A 89 4.18 9.37 -32.02
C LEU A 89 2.80 9.98 -32.27
N HIS A 90 2.18 9.57 -33.38
CA HIS A 90 0.88 10.06 -33.80
C HIS A 90 -0.10 8.92 -34.09
N GLY A 91 -1.38 9.25 -34.23
CA GLY A 91 -2.44 8.32 -34.60
C GLY A 91 -2.71 7.28 -33.50
N VAL A 92 -2.90 6.03 -33.91
CA VAL A 92 -3.29 4.91 -33.00
C VAL A 92 -2.27 4.70 -31.88
N ALA A 93 -0.97 4.86 -32.17
CA ALA A 93 0.08 4.70 -31.16
C ALA A 93 -0.03 5.77 -30.04
N GLN A 94 -0.32 7.01 -30.39
CA GLN A 94 -0.53 8.09 -29.42
C GLN A 94 -1.74 7.81 -28.53
N VAL A 95 -2.85 7.35 -29.12
CA VAL A 95 -4.07 6.99 -28.37
C VAL A 95 -3.81 5.81 -27.43
N ALA A 96 -3.06 4.80 -27.88
CA ALA A 96 -2.67 3.65 -27.04
C ALA A 96 -1.82 4.08 -25.84
N LEU A 97 -0.86 4.99 -26.04
CA LEU A 97 -0.04 5.53 -24.95
C LEU A 97 -0.86 6.37 -23.96
N LEU A 98 -1.82 7.16 -24.45
CA LEU A 98 -2.76 7.89 -23.59
C LEU A 98 -3.58 6.92 -22.73
N GLY A 99 -4.09 5.84 -23.34
CA GLY A 99 -4.77 4.77 -22.61
C GLY A 99 -3.89 4.13 -21.55
N ALA A 100 -2.61 3.88 -21.84
CA ALA A 100 -1.65 3.32 -20.89
C ALA A 100 -1.38 4.28 -19.71
N VAL A 101 -1.26 5.59 -19.95
CA VAL A 101 -1.14 6.62 -18.90
C VAL A 101 -2.36 6.60 -18.01
N GLY A 102 -3.56 6.59 -18.59
CA GLY A 102 -4.83 6.50 -17.84
C GLY A 102 -4.94 5.23 -17.01
N ALA A 103 -4.58 4.09 -17.59
CA ALA A 103 -4.60 2.79 -16.89
C ALA A 103 -3.60 2.76 -15.72
N LEU A 104 -2.38 3.28 -15.90
CA LEU A 104 -1.38 3.37 -14.85
C LEU A 104 -1.85 4.28 -13.70
N ALA A 105 -2.37 5.46 -14.00
CA ALA A 105 -2.91 6.39 -13.01
C ALA A 105 -4.09 5.78 -12.24
N PHE A 106 -5.00 5.11 -12.95
CA PHE A 106 -6.16 4.44 -12.35
C PHE A 106 -5.75 3.28 -11.42
N SER A 107 -4.78 2.45 -11.86
CA SER A 107 -4.26 1.35 -11.02
C SER A 107 -3.57 1.87 -9.76
N GLY A 108 -2.83 2.98 -9.86
CA GLY A 108 -2.23 3.68 -8.70
C GLY A 108 -3.28 4.16 -7.71
N GLY A 109 -4.37 4.77 -8.19
CA GLY A 109 -5.49 5.20 -7.34
C GLY A 109 -6.15 4.04 -6.57
N ILE A 110 -6.38 2.90 -7.25
CA ILE A 110 -6.91 1.68 -6.62
C ILE A 110 -5.90 1.12 -5.61
N ALA A 111 -4.60 1.12 -5.94
CA ALA A 111 -3.55 0.65 -5.03
C ALA A 111 -3.52 1.48 -3.74
N ILE A 112 -3.59 2.82 -3.82
CA ILE A 112 -3.67 3.69 -2.65
C ILE A 112 -4.86 3.32 -1.77
N ALA A 113 -6.05 3.18 -2.34
CA ALA A 113 -7.25 2.80 -1.59
C ALA A 113 -7.11 1.41 -0.94
N CYS A 114 -6.59 0.42 -1.67
CA CYS A 114 -6.37 -0.93 -1.17
C CYS A 114 -5.39 -0.95 0.01
N PHE A 115 -4.23 -0.33 -0.14
CA PHE A 115 -3.18 -0.39 0.88
C PHE A 115 -3.46 0.55 2.07
N ALA A 116 -4.14 1.68 1.87
CA ALA A 116 -4.65 2.51 2.95
C ALA A 116 -5.65 1.73 3.83
N ARG A 117 -6.57 0.98 3.20
CA ARG A 117 -7.50 0.08 3.89
C ARG A 117 -6.75 -1.02 4.65
N LEU A 118 -5.79 -1.68 4.00
CA LEU A 118 -5.02 -2.78 4.58
C LEU A 118 -4.26 -2.33 5.84
N VAL A 119 -3.56 -1.21 5.77
CA VAL A 119 -2.83 -0.62 6.89
C VAL A 119 -3.78 -0.05 7.94
N GLY A 120 -4.74 0.77 7.52
CA GLY A 120 -5.65 1.48 8.43
C GLY A 120 -6.48 0.54 9.29
N ILE A 121 -7.02 -0.52 8.70
CA ILE A 121 -7.91 -1.46 9.38
C ILE A 121 -7.12 -2.62 9.99
N GLY A 122 -6.14 -3.16 9.26
CA GLY A 122 -5.40 -4.34 9.69
C GLY A 122 -4.33 -4.05 10.76
N LEU A 123 -3.64 -2.92 10.68
CA LEU A 123 -2.50 -2.64 11.56
C LEU A 123 -2.77 -1.55 12.60
N LEU A 124 -3.58 -0.54 12.27
CA LEU A 124 -3.88 0.59 13.17
C LEU A 124 -5.11 0.32 14.05
N GLY A 125 -5.46 1.32 14.85
CA GLY A 125 -6.61 1.26 15.76
C GLY A 125 -6.38 0.41 16.99
N THR A 126 -7.44 -0.25 17.47
CA THR A 126 -7.43 -1.21 18.58
C THR A 126 -7.73 -2.61 18.06
N PRO A 127 -7.21 -3.67 18.70
CA PRO A 127 -7.53 -5.05 18.32
C PRO A 127 -9.04 -5.31 18.34
N ARG A 128 -9.55 -5.94 17.29
CA ARG A 128 -10.98 -6.27 17.15
C ARG A 128 -11.34 -7.67 17.63
N SER A 129 -10.34 -8.51 17.84
CA SER A 129 -10.51 -9.88 18.39
C SER A 129 -9.51 -10.16 19.49
N ALA A 130 -9.81 -11.12 20.36
CA ALA A 130 -8.90 -11.57 21.39
C ALA A 130 -7.60 -12.15 20.78
N SER A 131 -7.71 -12.86 19.65
CA SER A 131 -6.55 -13.39 18.95
C SER A 131 -5.64 -12.28 18.38
N ALA A 132 -6.19 -11.21 17.82
CA ALA A 132 -5.40 -10.06 17.39
C ALA A 132 -4.75 -9.34 18.59
N ALA A 133 -5.48 -9.22 19.70
CA ALA A 133 -4.94 -8.65 20.94
C ALA A 133 -3.80 -9.50 21.52
N GLY A 134 -3.87 -10.82 21.39
CA GLY A 134 -2.86 -11.79 21.85
C GLY A 134 -1.74 -12.08 20.85
N ALA A 135 -1.85 -11.64 19.59
CA ALA A 135 -0.94 -12.02 18.50
C ALA A 135 0.54 -11.75 18.86
N PRO A 136 1.41 -12.76 18.92
CA PRO A 136 2.83 -12.57 19.18
C PRO A 136 3.51 -11.96 17.95
N PRO A 137 4.58 -11.17 18.12
CA PRO A 137 5.38 -10.72 16.98
C PRO A 137 6.01 -11.93 16.28
N PRO A 138 6.21 -11.87 14.94
CA PRO A 138 6.81 -12.98 14.21
C PRO A 138 8.24 -13.22 14.64
N GLY A 139 8.61 -14.50 14.74
CA GLY A 139 9.99 -14.91 14.98
C GLY A 139 10.94 -14.50 13.84
N TRP A 140 12.25 -14.61 14.07
CA TRP A 140 13.28 -14.19 13.10
C TRP A 140 13.20 -14.91 11.76
N ALA A 141 12.80 -16.18 11.73
CA ALA A 141 12.65 -16.93 10.48
C ALA A 141 11.64 -16.28 9.51
N MET A 142 10.61 -15.62 10.04
CA MET A 142 9.58 -14.96 9.26
C MET A 142 9.76 -13.42 9.22
N GLY A 143 10.14 -12.82 10.34
CA GLY A 143 10.37 -11.39 10.46
C GLY A 143 11.64 -10.91 9.76
N GLY A 144 12.72 -11.70 9.80
CA GLY A 144 14.00 -11.36 9.18
C GLY A 144 13.92 -11.09 7.67
N PRO A 145 13.34 -11.99 6.87
CA PRO A 145 13.11 -11.74 5.45
C PRO A 145 12.25 -10.50 5.17
N VAL A 146 11.23 -10.24 5.97
CA VAL A 146 10.40 -9.02 5.83
C VAL A 146 11.23 -7.77 6.06
N LEU A 147 12.07 -7.75 7.11
CA LEU A 147 12.97 -6.63 7.40
C LEU A 147 13.99 -6.42 6.29
N LEU A 148 14.58 -7.49 5.75
CA LEU A 148 15.54 -7.44 4.65
C LEU A 148 14.91 -6.85 3.38
N LEU A 149 13.71 -7.30 3.01
CA LEU A 149 12.99 -6.79 1.85
C LEU A 149 12.57 -5.32 2.04
N GLY A 150 12.16 -4.94 3.24
CA GLY A 150 11.89 -3.54 3.58
C GLY A 150 13.13 -2.66 3.46
N ALA A 151 14.27 -3.14 3.97
CA ALA A 151 15.56 -2.46 3.82
C ALA A 151 15.96 -2.32 2.34
N ALA A 152 15.74 -3.37 1.53
CA ALA A 152 15.98 -3.33 0.09
C ALA A 152 15.09 -2.28 -0.61
N CYS A 153 13.81 -2.17 -0.26
CA CYS A 153 12.94 -1.11 -0.78
C CYS A 153 13.47 0.29 -0.47
N VAL A 154 13.92 0.52 0.77
CA VAL A 154 14.49 1.81 1.19
C VAL A 154 15.82 2.08 0.47
N PHE A 155 16.67 1.06 0.33
CA PHE A 155 17.94 1.17 -0.40
C PHE A 155 17.71 1.58 -1.88
N VAL A 156 16.79 0.91 -2.58
CA VAL A 156 16.46 1.27 -3.98
C VAL A 156 15.88 2.68 -4.06
N ALA A 157 15.06 3.08 -3.10
CA ALA A 157 14.50 4.44 -3.03
C ALA A 157 15.61 5.50 -2.87
N ALA A 158 16.64 5.21 -2.08
CA ALA A 158 17.78 6.11 -1.87
C ALA A 158 18.75 6.16 -3.06
N ALA A 159 18.88 5.07 -3.82
CA ALA A 159 19.84 4.94 -4.90
C ALA A 159 19.24 4.41 -6.23
N PRO A 160 18.11 4.95 -6.73
CA PRO A 160 17.41 4.40 -7.88
C PRO A 160 18.26 4.46 -9.16
N SER A 161 19.07 5.50 -9.34
CA SER A 161 20.01 5.62 -10.45
C SER A 161 21.09 4.54 -10.48
N GLY A 162 21.54 4.08 -9.29
CA GLY A 162 22.49 2.99 -9.15
C GLY A 162 21.89 1.66 -9.60
N VAL A 163 20.64 1.41 -9.19
CA VAL A 163 19.92 0.18 -9.56
C VAL A 163 19.66 0.13 -11.07
N VAL A 164 19.25 1.24 -11.71
CA VAL A 164 19.10 1.28 -13.16
C VAL A 164 20.42 0.96 -13.88
N ARG A 165 21.55 1.48 -13.40
CA ARG A 165 22.86 1.14 -13.97
C ARG A 165 23.20 -0.34 -13.78
N ALA A 166 22.87 -0.92 -12.65
CA ALA A 166 23.05 -2.37 -12.42
C ALA A 166 22.17 -3.22 -13.37
N LEU A 167 21.00 -2.71 -13.76
CA LEU A 167 20.12 -3.37 -14.74
C LEU A 167 20.52 -3.12 -16.21
N ALA A 168 21.58 -2.33 -16.47
CA ALA A 168 21.99 -1.94 -17.82
C ALA A 168 22.25 -3.14 -18.74
N ALA A 169 22.88 -4.20 -18.24
CA ALA A 169 23.13 -5.42 -19.02
C ALA A 169 21.80 -6.09 -19.46
N ALA A 170 20.83 -6.19 -18.56
CA ALA A 170 19.53 -6.77 -18.85
C ALA A 170 18.74 -5.90 -19.85
N VAL A 171 18.80 -4.57 -19.70
CA VAL A 171 18.19 -3.63 -20.66
C VAL A 171 18.88 -3.76 -22.03
N GLY A 172 20.19 -3.90 -22.07
CA GLY A 172 20.96 -4.06 -23.32
C GLY A 172 20.61 -5.31 -24.12
N ILE A 173 20.15 -6.39 -23.48
CA ILE A 173 19.66 -7.58 -24.17
C ILE A 173 18.37 -7.30 -24.97
N VAL A 174 17.44 -6.55 -24.39
CA VAL A 174 16.11 -6.28 -25.00
C VAL A 174 16.12 -4.99 -25.87
N ALA A 175 17.01 -4.06 -25.56
CA ALA A 175 17.15 -2.77 -26.25
C ALA A 175 18.63 -2.37 -26.34
N PRO A 176 19.38 -2.93 -27.29
CA PRO A 176 20.84 -2.70 -27.42
C PRO A 176 21.23 -1.22 -27.58
N ALA A 177 20.36 -0.40 -28.16
CA ALA A 177 20.54 1.05 -28.34
C ALA A 177 20.01 1.89 -27.18
N ALA A 178 19.75 1.28 -26.02
CA ALA A 178 19.20 1.99 -24.86
C ALA A 178 20.24 2.92 -24.23
N ASP A 179 19.88 4.19 -24.08
CA ASP A 179 20.69 5.15 -23.32
C ASP A 179 20.30 5.09 -21.83
N ILE A 180 21.05 4.28 -21.10
CA ILE A 180 20.90 4.14 -19.64
C ILE A 180 21.28 5.43 -18.88
N ALA A 181 22.14 6.27 -19.47
CA ALA A 181 22.52 7.54 -18.85
C ALA A 181 21.30 8.48 -18.77
N THR A 182 20.46 8.52 -19.78
CA THR A 182 19.21 9.28 -19.76
C THR A 182 18.26 8.78 -18.67
N ALA A 183 18.04 7.47 -18.52
CA ALA A 183 17.22 6.91 -17.46
C ALA A 183 17.80 7.19 -16.07
N SER A 184 19.11 7.02 -15.89
CA SER A 184 19.81 7.27 -14.65
C SER A 184 19.76 8.77 -14.24
N SER A 185 19.95 9.68 -15.18
CA SER A 185 19.88 11.13 -14.92
C SER A 185 18.47 11.58 -14.54
N ALA A 186 17.44 11.01 -15.15
CA ALA A 186 16.04 11.29 -14.84
C ALA A 186 15.66 10.91 -13.38
N LEU A 187 16.40 9.99 -12.75
CA LEU A 187 16.16 9.55 -11.38
C LEU A 187 16.92 10.36 -10.32
N ARG A 188 17.88 11.20 -10.71
CA ARG A 188 18.63 12.01 -9.72
C ARG A 188 17.75 12.88 -8.83
N PRO A 189 16.79 13.67 -9.36
CA PRO A 189 15.90 14.45 -8.50
C PRO A 189 15.01 13.58 -7.62
N ILE A 190 14.64 12.39 -8.10
CA ILE A 190 13.80 11.45 -7.35
C ILE A 190 14.55 10.89 -6.13
N ALA A 191 15.85 10.64 -6.24
CA ALA A 191 16.67 10.20 -5.11
C ALA A 191 16.71 11.20 -3.95
N MET A 192 16.47 12.49 -4.22
CA MET A 192 16.41 13.52 -3.18
C MET A 192 15.07 13.58 -2.44
N LEU A 193 14.01 12.94 -2.96
CA LEU A 193 12.68 12.96 -2.31
C LEU A 193 12.68 12.21 -0.99
N LEU A 194 13.33 11.05 -0.91
CA LEU A 194 13.37 10.27 0.33
C LEU A 194 14.02 11.06 1.49
N PRO A 195 15.24 11.61 1.35
CA PRO A 195 15.83 12.41 2.41
C PRO A 195 15.06 13.71 2.68
N ALA A 196 14.47 14.34 1.66
CA ALA A 196 13.67 15.55 1.85
C ALA A 196 12.39 15.25 2.66
N VAL A 197 11.67 14.19 2.35
CA VAL A 197 10.49 13.75 3.11
C VAL A 197 10.89 13.34 4.52
N ALA A 198 11.99 12.61 4.70
CA ALA A 198 12.49 12.23 6.02
C ALA A 198 12.87 13.47 6.85
N ALA A 199 13.54 14.45 6.26
CA ALA A 199 13.88 15.71 6.92
C ALA A 199 12.64 16.52 7.30
N ALA A 200 11.63 16.61 6.40
CA ALA A 200 10.37 17.27 6.70
C ALA A 200 9.61 16.59 7.85
N MET A 201 9.55 15.27 7.86
CA MET A 201 8.93 14.50 8.94
C MET A 201 9.68 14.69 10.28
N ALA A 202 11.01 14.67 10.23
CA ALA A 202 11.83 14.92 11.41
C ALA A 202 11.61 16.34 11.97
N LEU A 203 11.58 17.35 11.09
CA LEU A 203 11.27 18.73 11.46
C LEU A 203 9.88 18.84 12.10
N LEU A 204 8.85 18.26 11.47
CA LEU A 204 7.49 18.24 12.03
C LEU A 204 7.44 17.54 13.40
N ALA A 205 8.17 16.45 13.57
CA ALA A 205 8.25 15.75 14.86
C ALA A 205 8.92 16.62 15.93
N VAL A 206 9.99 17.33 15.57
CA VAL A 206 10.68 18.27 16.48
C VAL A 206 9.76 19.43 16.84
N LEU A 207 9.10 20.06 15.85
CA LEU A 207 8.17 21.16 16.08
C LEU A 207 7.01 20.72 16.99
N ARG A 208 6.40 19.57 16.70
CA ARG A 208 5.35 19.00 17.55
C ARG A 208 5.82 18.79 18.99
N ARG A 209 7.05 18.27 19.16
CA ARG A 209 7.61 18.05 20.49
C ARG A 209 7.91 19.37 21.21
N ALA A 210 8.40 20.37 20.48
CA ALA A 210 8.65 21.69 21.03
C ALA A 210 7.36 22.40 21.46
N MET A 211 6.33 22.36 20.61
CA MET A 211 5.01 22.94 20.89
C MET A 211 4.27 22.21 22.02
N GLY A 212 4.47 20.90 22.16
CA GLY A 212 3.85 20.07 23.20
C GLY A 212 4.58 20.10 24.55
N ARG A 213 5.71 20.80 24.68
CA ARG A 213 6.45 20.90 25.96
C ARG A 213 5.61 21.68 26.97
N GLY A 214 5.32 21.03 28.11
CA GLY A 214 4.51 21.60 29.18
C GLY A 214 3.00 21.44 29.02
N ALA A 215 2.52 20.97 27.90
CA ALA A 215 1.10 20.63 27.75
C ALA A 215 0.77 19.31 28.47
N PRO A 216 -0.24 19.28 29.38
CA PRO A 216 -0.64 18.05 30.05
C PRO A 216 -1.21 17.07 29.02
N VAL A 217 -0.63 15.88 28.95
CA VAL A 217 -1.17 14.79 28.10
C VAL A 217 -2.44 14.26 28.78
N ARG A 218 -3.59 14.69 28.27
CA ARG A 218 -4.89 14.14 28.69
C ARG A 218 -5.16 12.86 27.90
N ARG A 219 -5.32 11.77 28.62
CA ARG A 219 -5.88 10.54 28.06
C ARG A 219 -7.39 10.61 28.21
N ALA A 220 -8.09 10.73 27.09
CA ALA A 220 -9.53 10.69 27.04
C ALA A 220 -9.98 9.57 26.12
N MET A 221 -11.21 9.09 26.31
CA MET A 221 -11.83 8.19 25.35
C MET A 221 -12.00 8.90 24.00
N THR A 222 -11.92 8.14 22.91
CA THR A 222 -12.24 8.67 21.58
C THR A 222 -13.66 9.22 21.59
N TRP A 223 -13.86 10.40 20.99
CA TRP A 223 -15.19 10.98 20.86
C TRP A 223 -16.13 10.01 20.13
N ALA A 224 -17.21 9.63 20.77
CA ALA A 224 -18.19 8.67 20.28
C ALA A 224 -19.62 9.29 20.27
N CYS A 225 -19.74 10.55 19.89
CA CYS A 225 -21.01 11.28 19.81
C CYS A 225 -21.85 11.21 21.07
N GLY A 226 -21.20 11.28 22.25
CA GLY A 226 -21.86 11.18 23.55
C GLY A 226 -22.04 9.75 24.09
N TYR A 227 -21.66 8.72 23.35
CA TYR A 227 -21.69 7.34 23.84
C TYR A 227 -20.53 7.09 24.83
N ALA A 228 -20.87 6.68 26.05
CA ALA A 228 -19.92 6.61 27.14
C ALA A 228 -19.00 5.35 27.14
N ALA A 229 -19.34 4.32 26.38
CA ALA A 229 -18.61 3.03 26.38
C ALA A 229 -18.25 2.56 24.96
N PRO A 230 -17.37 3.29 24.21
CA PRO A 230 -16.97 2.90 22.86
C PRO A 230 -16.23 1.55 22.89
N THR A 231 -16.59 0.66 21.97
CA THR A 231 -15.97 -0.66 21.83
C THR A 231 -15.16 -0.75 20.54
N ALA A 232 -14.30 -1.78 20.42
CA ALA A 232 -13.56 -2.06 19.20
C ALA A 232 -14.46 -2.32 17.97
N ALA A 233 -15.70 -2.78 18.19
CA ALA A 233 -16.69 -3.00 17.13
C ALA A 233 -17.18 -1.68 16.47
N MET A 234 -17.02 -0.54 17.15
CA MET A 234 -17.43 0.79 16.62
C MET A 234 -16.37 1.43 15.73
N GLN A 235 -15.21 0.79 15.52
CA GLN A 235 -14.22 1.26 14.59
C GLN A 235 -14.68 1.07 13.13
N TYR A 236 -14.11 1.88 12.24
CA TYR A 236 -14.40 1.82 10.81
C TYR A 236 -14.05 0.45 10.24
N THR A 237 -15.00 -0.21 9.59
CA THR A 237 -14.83 -1.58 9.10
C THR A 237 -14.18 -1.62 7.71
N SER A 238 -13.66 -2.78 7.34
CA SER A 238 -13.14 -3.04 6.00
C SER A 238 -14.19 -2.85 4.92
N THR A 239 -15.41 -3.28 5.18
CA THR A 239 -16.55 -3.13 4.26
C THR A 239 -16.93 -1.67 4.10
N SER A 240 -17.05 -0.90 5.21
CA SER A 240 -17.38 0.53 5.16
C SER A 240 -16.35 1.34 4.38
N PHE A 241 -15.07 1.01 4.49
CA PHE A 241 -14.00 1.67 3.73
C PHE A 241 -14.07 1.34 2.23
N GLY A 242 -14.39 0.09 1.88
CA GLY A 242 -14.43 -0.36 0.49
C GLY A 242 -15.73 -0.01 -0.25
N ASP A 243 -16.82 0.23 0.48
CA ASP A 243 -18.17 0.40 -0.09
C ASP A 243 -18.26 1.53 -1.16
N PRO A 244 -17.69 2.73 -0.95
CA PRO A 244 -17.75 3.79 -1.97
C PRO A 244 -17.05 3.37 -3.27
N LEU A 245 -15.88 2.74 -3.19
CA LEU A 245 -15.13 2.28 -4.36
C LEU A 245 -15.86 1.15 -5.08
N THR A 246 -16.44 0.22 -4.32
CA THR A 246 -17.23 -0.89 -4.85
C THR A 246 -18.45 -0.38 -5.62
N ARG A 247 -19.12 0.68 -5.12
CA ARG A 247 -20.25 1.31 -5.81
C ARG A 247 -19.85 1.98 -7.11
N VAL A 248 -18.74 2.74 -7.10
CA VAL A 248 -18.22 3.38 -8.33
C VAL A 248 -17.84 2.35 -9.38
N LEU A 249 -17.24 1.24 -8.96
CA LEU A 249 -16.79 0.17 -9.87
C LEU A 249 -17.88 -0.87 -10.15
N HIS A 250 -19.07 -0.74 -9.57
CA HIS A 250 -20.16 -1.71 -9.74
C HIS A 250 -20.49 -2.05 -11.20
N PRO A 251 -20.54 -1.10 -12.16
CA PRO A 251 -20.80 -1.41 -13.56
C PRO A 251 -19.81 -2.41 -14.18
N VAL A 252 -18.55 -2.40 -13.70
CA VAL A 252 -17.47 -3.28 -14.16
C VAL A 252 -17.44 -4.57 -13.34
N LEU A 253 -17.48 -4.45 -12.00
CA LEU A 253 -17.33 -5.59 -11.09
C LEU A 253 -18.59 -6.41 -10.91
N ARG A 254 -19.76 -5.89 -11.29
CA ARG A 254 -21.06 -6.54 -11.13
C ARG A 254 -21.23 -7.19 -9.75
N THR A 255 -20.93 -6.39 -8.70
CA THR A 255 -20.93 -6.88 -7.33
C THR A 255 -22.36 -7.07 -6.83
N GLU A 256 -22.66 -8.22 -6.21
CA GLU A 256 -23.90 -8.45 -5.50
C GLU A 256 -23.71 -8.21 -4.00
N ALA A 257 -24.64 -7.47 -3.39
CA ALA A 257 -24.68 -7.31 -1.95
C ALA A 257 -25.65 -8.33 -1.36
N ARG A 258 -25.15 -9.30 -0.61
CA ARG A 258 -26.00 -10.16 0.23
C ARG A 258 -26.08 -9.56 1.61
N VAL A 259 -27.33 -9.33 2.05
CA VAL A 259 -27.62 -8.85 3.41
C VAL A 259 -28.14 -10.05 4.20
N GLU A 260 -27.34 -10.47 5.18
CA GLU A 260 -27.72 -11.53 6.11
C GLU A 260 -28.01 -10.91 7.48
N LEU A 261 -29.12 -11.31 8.09
CA LEU A 261 -29.44 -10.97 9.44
C LEU A 261 -28.82 -12.07 10.35
N ALA A 262 -27.72 -11.74 10.99
CA ALA A 262 -27.07 -12.63 11.94
C ALA A 262 -27.39 -12.24 13.37
N THR A 263 -27.63 -13.24 14.23
CA THR A 263 -27.72 -13.01 15.67
C THR A 263 -26.31 -13.07 16.26
N PRO A 264 -25.79 -11.97 16.87
CA PRO A 264 -24.48 -12.00 17.49
C PRO A 264 -24.44 -13.03 18.65
N ALA A 265 -23.35 -13.74 18.80
CA ALA A 265 -23.16 -14.63 19.94
C ALA A 265 -23.25 -13.84 21.25
N GLY A 266 -24.08 -14.30 22.19
CA GLY A 266 -24.31 -13.62 23.47
C GLY A 266 -25.26 -12.42 23.42
N ALA A 267 -25.92 -12.16 22.28
CA ALA A 267 -26.90 -11.09 22.18
C ALA A 267 -28.24 -11.47 22.86
N PRO A 268 -29.00 -10.50 23.39
CA PRO A 268 -30.33 -10.78 23.94
C PRO A 268 -31.28 -11.32 22.87
N PRO A 269 -32.32 -12.07 23.26
CA PRO A 269 -33.31 -12.57 22.33
C PRO A 269 -33.91 -11.45 21.46
N GLY A 270 -33.92 -11.67 20.15
CA GLY A 270 -34.43 -10.70 19.20
C GLY A 270 -33.41 -9.69 18.64
N ALA A 271 -32.18 -9.63 19.16
CA ALA A 271 -31.14 -8.80 18.61
C ALA A 271 -30.63 -9.39 17.29
N ARG A 272 -30.72 -8.60 16.21
CA ARG A 272 -30.21 -8.99 14.89
C ARG A 272 -29.20 -7.97 14.41
N THR A 273 -28.08 -8.44 13.90
CA THR A 273 -27.05 -7.60 13.27
C THR A 273 -27.12 -7.77 11.76
N LEU A 274 -27.17 -6.68 11.06
CA LEU A 274 -27.14 -6.67 9.60
C LEU A 274 -25.71 -6.86 9.12
N VAL A 275 -25.43 -8.01 8.52
CA VAL A 275 -24.13 -8.31 7.90
C VAL A 275 -24.27 -8.16 6.39
N ARG A 276 -23.61 -7.16 5.84
CA ARG A 276 -23.58 -6.95 4.39
C ARG A 276 -22.29 -7.58 3.83
N ARG A 277 -22.45 -8.59 2.98
CA ARG A 277 -21.34 -9.19 2.24
C ARG A 277 -21.42 -8.77 0.78
N TRP A 278 -20.32 -8.33 0.23
CA TRP A 278 -20.16 -8.07 -1.17
C TRP A 278 -19.46 -9.26 -1.82
N THR A 279 -20.08 -9.86 -2.83
CA THR A 279 -19.47 -10.88 -3.68
C THR A 279 -19.37 -10.33 -5.10
N SER A 280 -18.20 -10.50 -5.74
CA SER A 280 -18.04 -10.20 -7.15
C SER A 280 -18.53 -11.42 -7.94
N VAL A 281 -19.42 -11.21 -8.91
CA VAL A 281 -19.93 -12.27 -9.79
C VAL A 281 -19.01 -12.50 -10.99
N THR A 282 -18.05 -11.60 -11.20
CA THR A 282 -17.23 -11.58 -12.41
C THR A 282 -16.14 -12.67 -12.49
N PRO A 283 -15.47 -13.11 -11.40
CA PRO A 283 -14.37 -14.09 -11.52
C PRO A 283 -14.80 -15.47 -11.96
N ASP A 284 -16.00 -15.93 -11.57
CA ASP A 284 -16.43 -17.31 -11.79
C ASP A 284 -17.04 -17.58 -13.19
N ARG A 285 -17.24 -16.52 -13.99
CA ARG A 285 -17.79 -16.63 -15.34
C ARG A 285 -16.76 -16.39 -16.45
N LEU A 286 -15.54 -16.00 -16.12
CA LEU A 286 -14.44 -15.78 -17.07
C LEU A 286 -13.37 -16.87 -17.02
N LEU A 287 -13.50 -17.85 -16.15
CA LEU A 287 -12.75 -19.10 -16.11
C LEU A 287 -13.62 -20.27 -16.50
#